data_4259e817f0b47841be8992319d5f1b84
#
_entry.id   4259e817f0b47841be8992319d5f1b84
#
_cell.length_a   1.000
_cell.length_b   1.000
_cell.length_c   1.000
_cell.angle_alpha   90.00
_cell.angle_beta   90.00
_cell.angle_gamma   90.00
#
_symmetry.space_group_name_H-M   'P 1'
#
loop_
_entity.id
_entity.type
_entity.pdbx_description
1 polymer ?
#
loop_
_entity_poly.entity_id
_entity_poly.type
_entity_poly.pdbx_seq_one_letter_code
_entity_poly.pdbx_strand_id
1 'polypeptide(L)'
;MYNKLLLTLSIFVFISCGGGAPQEAQVINIGSLGAEMKYDVEEFTVKAGSKVQIVLKNNTPLDFMGEMQHNIVIFKDEAAAPEIIKLAESYFGGDAPDDNRILAKSILIDKQEETTIEFDAPKKPGKYLYVCTYIAHAGSMRGYM
;
A
#
# COMPACT_ATOMS: atom_id res chain seq x y z
N MET A 1 -33.11 -57.90 -42.43
CA MET A 1 -31.93 -57.80 -41.62
C MET A 1 -31.67 -56.29 -41.36
N TYR A 2 -32.08 -55.80 -40.18
CA TYR A 2 -31.90 -54.37 -39.83
C TYR A 2 -30.64 -54.21 -38.93
N ASN A 3 -29.64 -53.57 -39.44
CA ASN A 3 -28.43 -53.21 -38.69
C ASN A 3 -28.68 -51.94 -37.81
N LYS A 4 -28.75 -52.12 -36.50
CA LYS A 4 -28.85 -51.01 -35.55
C LYS A 4 -27.44 -50.48 -35.28
N LEU A 5 -27.13 -49.33 -35.82
CA LEU A 5 -25.91 -48.56 -35.52
C LEU A 5 -26.10 -47.86 -34.18
N LEU A 6 -25.40 -48.33 -33.14
CA LEU A 6 -25.33 -47.67 -31.82
C LEU A 6 -24.32 -46.52 -31.90
N LEU A 7 -24.86 -45.29 -31.84
CA LEU A 7 -24.05 -44.06 -31.74
C LEU A 7 -23.71 -43.80 -30.27
N THR A 8 -22.48 -44.09 -29.87
CA THR A 8 -22.00 -43.78 -28.52
C THR A 8 -21.60 -42.31 -28.46
N LEU A 9 -22.41 -41.52 -27.75
CA LEU A 9 -22.14 -40.10 -27.46
C LEU A 9 -21.10 -39.98 -26.33
N SER A 10 -19.84 -39.70 -26.67
CA SER A 10 -18.80 -39.42 -25.69
C SER A 10 -18.95 -38.00 -25.18
N ILE A 11 -19.33 -37.82 -23.92
CA ILE A 11 -19.40 -36.55 -23.23
C ILE A 11 -17.98 -36.20 -22.77
N PHE A 12 -17.32 -35.26 -23.42
CA PHE A 12 -16.08 -34.64 -22.94
C PHE A 12 -16.42 -33.61 -21.85
N VAL A 13 -16.13 -33.98 -20.60
CA VAL A 13 -16.18 -33.04 -19.49
C VAL A 13 -14.89 -32.22 -19.53
N PHE A 14 -14.98 -30.98 -20.00
CA PHE A 14 -13.88 -30.01 -19.85
C PHE A 14 -13.84 -29.56 -18.39
N ILE A 15 -12.88 -30.09 -17.62
CA ILE A 15 -12.51 -29.53 -16.32
C ILE A 15 -11.75 -28.24 -16.61
N SER A 16 -12.45 -27.11 -16.61
CA SER A 16 -11.83 -25.81 -16.60
C SER A 16 -11.15 -25.62 -15.25
N CYS A 17 -9.82 -25.83 -15.19
CA CYS A 17 -9.00 -25.33 -14.10
C CYS A 17 -9.08 -23.80 -14.13
N GLY A 18 -9.88 -23.23 -13.24
CA GLY A 18 -10.00 -21.80 -13.04
C GLY A 18 -8.71 -21.21 -12.46
N GLY A 19 -7.69 -21.02 -13.30
CA GLY A 19 -6.59 -20.13 -13.05
C GLY A 19 -7.12 -18.71 -13.17
N GLY A 20 -7.42 -18.05 -12.04
CA GLY A 20 -7.77 -16.62 -12.06
C GLY A 20 -6.65 -15.85 -12.75
N ALA A 21 -6.98 -14.97 -13.69
CA ALA A 21 -6.03 -14.05 -14.30
C ALA A 21 -5.28 -13.30 -13.18
N PRO A 22 -3.97 -13.00 -13.35
CA PRO A 22 -3.24 -12.18 -12.41
C PRO A 22 -4.03 -10.89 -12.15
N GLN A 23 -4.38 -10.63 -10.90
CA GLN A 23 -5.08 -9.40 -10.54
C GLN A 23 -4.07 -8.27 -10.64
N GLU A 24 -4.30 -7.32 -11.56
CA GLU A 24 -3.48 -6.12 -11.67
C GLU A 24 -3.53 -5.35 -10.34
N ALA A 25 -2.37 -4.81 -9.93
CA ALA A 25 -2.28 -3.99 -8.74
C ALA A 25 -3.00 -2.66 -8.95
N GLN A 26 -3.71 -2.20 -7.91
CA GLN A 26 -4.23 -0.84 -7.88
C GLN A 26 -3.07 0.11 -7.58
N VAL A 27 -2.75 0.99 -8.53
CA VAL A 27 -1.63 1.94 -8.39
C VAL A 27 -2.12 3.24 -7.78
N ILE A 28 -1.50 3.65 -6.68
CA ILE A 28 -1.77 4.90 -5.96
C ILE A 28 -0.49 5.74 -5.96
N ASN A 29 -0.55 6.95 -6.50
CA ASN A 29 0.55 7.89 -6.45
C ASN A 29 0.33 8.84 -5.28
N ILE A 30 1.35 8.97 -4.41
CA ILE A 30 1.34 9.85 -3.24
C ILE A 30 2.62 10.68 -3.27
N GLY A 31 2.48 12.00 -3.16
CA GLY A 31 3.61 12.92 -3.07
C GLY A 31 3.64 13.69 -1.75
N SER A 32 4.78 14.28 -1.41
CA SER A 32 4.81 15.32 -0.39
C SER A 32 4.32 16.64 -0.97
N LEU A 33 3.67 17.48 -0.16
CA LEU A 33 3.29 18.86 -0.53
C LEU A 33 4.50 19.80 -0.43
N GLY A 34 5.44 19.66 -1.37
CA GLY A 34 6.67 20.45 -1.37
C GLY A 34 7.44 20.25 -0.05
N ALA A 35 7.74 21.33 0.66
CA ALA A 35 8.42 21.33 1.96
C ALA A 35 7.46 21.27 3.16
N GLU A 36 6.17 21.04 2.94
CA GLU A 36 5.22 20.83 4.01
C GLU A 36 5.30 19.40 4.53
N MET A 37 5.14 19.22 5.84
CA MET A 37 5.06 17.89 6.46
C MET A 37 3.66 17.29 6.25
N LYS A 38 3.29 17.10 4.95
CA LYS A 38 1.99 16.58 4.52
C LYS A 38 2.13 15.76 3.24
N TYR A 39 1.26 14.77 3.09
CA TYR A 39 1.02 14.14 1.80
C TYR A 39 0.00 14.94 0.98
N ASP A 40 0.12 14.88 -0.34
CA ASP A 40 -0.86 15.45 -1.28
C ASP A 40 -2.15 14.60 -1.35
N VAL A 41 -2.08 13.34 -0.91
CA VAL A 41 -3.21 12.43 -0.77
C VAL A 41 -3.38 12.12 0.72
N GLU A 42 -4.45 12.57 1.33
CA GLU A 42 -4.76 12.30 2.74
C GLU A 42 -5.74 11.13 2.93
N GLU A 43 -6.47 10.76 1.88
CA GLU A 43 -7.35 9.59 1.89
C GLU A 43 -7.46 8.97 0.49
N PHE A 44 -7.37 7.65 0.42
CA PHE A 44 -7.64 6.88 -0.80
C PHE A 44 -8.34 5.57 -0.47
N THR A 45 -9.00 4.97 -1.46
CA THR A 45 -9.73 3.71 -1.28
C THR A 45 -9.21 2.65 -2.22
N VAL A 46 -9.03 1.44 -1.70
CA VAL A 46 -8.68 0.24 -2.46
C VAL A 46 -9.66 -0.89 -2.15
N LYS A 47 -9.75 -1.86 -3.05
CA LYS A 47 -10.59 -3.04 -2.82
C LYS A 47 -9.94 -3.96 -1.78
N ALA A 48 -10.72 -4.38 -0.78
CA ALA A 48 -10.26 -5.33 0.23
C ALA A 48 -9.69 -6.62 -0.41
N GLY A 49 -8.50 -7.02 0.02
CA GLY A 49 -7.78 -8.20 -0.47
C GLY A 49 -7.17 -8.05 -1.87
N SER A 50 -7.20 -6.86 -2.48
CA SER A 50 -6.55 -6.62 -3.76
C SER A 50 -5.05 -6.36 -3.60
N LYS A 51 -4.29 -6.54 -4.69
CA LYS A 51 -2.92 -6.05 -4.78
C LYS A 51 -2.91 -4.54 -4.92
N VAL A 52 -2.04 -3.88 -4.16
CA VAL A 52 -1.87 -2.43 -4.15
C VAL A 52 -0.41 -2.10 -4.38
N GLN A 53 -0.17 -1.12 -5.22
CA GLN A 53 1.14 -0.52 -5.43
C GLN A 53 1.05 0.96 -5.04
N ILE A 54 1.90 1.42 -4.13
CA ILE A 54 2.02 2.85 -3.84
C ILE A 54 3.35 3.33 -4.39
N VAL A 55 3.28 4.38 -5.20
CA VAL A 55 4.44 5.15 -5.66
C VAL A 55 4.51 6.40 -4.82
N LEU A 56 5.51 6.48 -3.94
CA LEU A 56 5.77 7.64 -3.09
C LEU A 56 6.84 8.52 -3.73
N LYS A 57 6.56 9.82 -3.85
CA LYS A 57 7.51 10.82 -4.32
C LYS A 57 7.74 11.92 -3.30
N ASN A 58 9.00 12.19 -3.00
CA ASN A 58 9.38 13.33 -2.16
C ASN A 58 9.53 14.58 -3.05
N ASN A 59 8.49 15.42 -3.09
CA ASN A 59 8.48 16.65 -3.90
C ASN A 59 9.11 17.87 -3.19
N THR A 60 9.85 17.65 -2.09
CA THR A 60 10.58 18.75 -1.43
C THR A 60 11.58 19.36 -2.41
N PRO A 61 11.59 20.70 -2.60
CA PRO A 61 12.53 21.36 -3.49
C PRO A 61 13.98 21.10 -3.08
N LEU A 62 14.88 20.95 -4.07
CA LEU A 62 16.30 20.70 -3.80
C LEU A 62 16.98 21.85 -3.07
N ASP A 63 16.51 23.08 -3.28
CA ASP A 63 17.01 24.30 -2.64
C ASP A 63 16.43 24.53 -1.22
N PHE A 64 15.52 23.66 -0.75
CA PHE A 64 15.07 23.69 0.63
C PHE A 64 16.25 23.45 1.59
N MET A 65 16.44 24.38 2.53
CA MET A 65 17.54 24.30 3.50
C MET A 65 17.26 23.24 4.57
N GLY A 66 18.18 22.32 4.73
CA GLY A 66 18.06 21.20 5.66
C GLY A 66 17.67 19.89 4.99
N GLU A 67 17.75 18.83 5.75
CA GLU A 67 17.29 17.50 5.35
C GLU A 67 15.76 17.43 5.45
N MET A 68 15.14 16.75 4.49
CA MET A 68 13.71 16.55 4.47
C MET A 68 13.43 15.22 3.77
N GLN A 69 13.51 14.16 4.56
CA GLN A 69 13.21 12.81 4.07
C GLN A 69 11.75 12.44 4.35
N HIS A 70 11.20 11.58 3.53
CA HIS A 70 9.86 11.06 3.69
C HIS A 70 9.81 9.57 3.42
N ASN A 71 8.93 8.89 4.12
CA ASN A 71 8.52 7.52 3.83
C ASN A 71 7.01 7.39 3.98
N ILE A 72 6.48 6.20 3.71
CA ILE A 72 5.10 5.83 4.01
C ILE A 72 5.12 4.51 4.78
N VAL A 73 4.46 4.50 5.92
CA VAL A 73 4.28 3.31 6.77
C VAL A 73 2.80 3.14 7.05
N ILE A 74 2.23 2.01 6.60
CA ILE A 74 0.82 1.68 6.73
C ILE A 74 0.66 0.68 7.86
N PHE A 75 -0.26 0.94 8.79
CA PHE A 75 -0.50 0.08 9.93
C PHE A 75 -1.69 -0.87 9.71
N LYS A 76 -1.62 -2.08 10.28
CA LYS A 76 -2.66 -3.12 10.16
C LYS A 76 -3.89 -2.85 11.02
N ASP A 77 -3.68 -2.16 12.14
CA ASP A 77 -4.74 -1.91 13.09
C ASP A 77 -5.46 -0.60 12.77
N GLU A 78 -6.78 -0.62 12.92
CA GLU A 78 -7.62 0.58 13.00
C GLU A 78 -7.38 1.31 14.34
N ALA A 79 -6.23 1.06 14.99
CA ALA A 79 -5.90 1.63 16.28
C ALA A 79 -6.05 3.16 16.25
N ALA A 80 -6.40 3.73 17.39
CA ALA A 80 -6.55 5.16 17.52
C ALA A 80 -5.30 5.87 16.99
N ALA A 81 -5.48 6.80 16.07
CA ALA A 81 -4.37 7.55 15.45
C ALA A 81 -3.32 8.05 16.46
N PRO A 82 -3.66 8.52 17.68
CA PRO A 82 -2.68 8.94 18.69
C PRO A 82 -1.67 7.85 19.08
N GLU A 83 -2.09 6.59 19.19
CA GLU A 83 -1.20 5.48 19.57
C GLU A 83 -0.22 5.13 18.45
N ILE A 84 -0.70 5.12 17.21
CA ILE A 84 0.13 4.88 16.02
C ILE A 84 1.12 6.02 15.81
N ILE A 85 0.69 7.27 15.98
CA ILE A 85 1.57 8.43 15.87
C ILE A 85 2.69 8.35 16.91
N LYS A 86 2.36 8.08 18.17
CA LYS A 86 3.35 7.90 19.24
C LYS A 86 4.34 6.77 18.92
N LEU A 87 3.85 5.68 18.34
CA LEU A 87 4.69 4.59 17.90
C LEU A 87 5.64 5.03 16.78
N ALA A 88 5.12 5.69 15.75
CA ALA A 88 5.93 6.19 14.63
C ALA A 88 6.99 7.20 15.08
N GLU A 89 6.65 8.08 16.02
CA GLU A 89 7.61 9.01 16.63
C GLU A 89 8.71 8.30 17.42
N SER A 90 8.42 7.12 17.99
CA SER A 90 9.42 6.33 18.71
C SER A 90 10.51 5.73 17.81
N TYR A 91 10.35 5.78 16.49
CA TYR A 91 11.36 5.35 15.52
C TYR A 91 12.45 6.41 15.29
N PHE A 92 12.34 7.56 15.95
CA PHE A 92 13.33 8.65 15.97
C PHE A 92 13.76 9.14 14.58
N GLY A 93 12.83 9.13 13.62
CA GLY A 93 13.08 9.61 12.25
C GLY A 93 13.89 8.67 11.37
N GLY A 94 14.13 7.45 11.82
CA GLY A 94 14.73 6.39 11.01
C GLY A 94 13.69 5.60 10.21
N ASP A 95 14.18 4.66 9.41
CA ASP A 95 13.32 3.68 8.76
C ASP A 95 12.51 2.90 9.81
N ALA A 96 11.23 2.68 9.52
CA ALA A 96 10.39 1.89 10.39
C ALA A 96 10.96 0.46 10.54
N PRO A 97 11.09 -0.06 11.78
CA PRO A 97 11.60 -1.41 12.00
C PRO A 97 10.62 -2.48 11.48
N ASP A 98 11.05 -3.73 11.50
CA ASP A 98 10.14 -4.84 11.29
C ASP A 98 9.25 -5.00 12.52
N ASP A 99 7.97 -4.69 12.34
CA ASP A 99 6.95 -4.69 13.40
C ASP A 99 5.69 -5.39 12.86
N ASN A 100 5.12 -6.28 13.66
CA ASN A 100 3.94 -7.04 13.28
C ASN A 100 2.68 -6.18 13.09
N ARG A 101 2.68 -4.94 13.57
CA ARG A 101 1.61 -3.95 13.39
C ARG A 101 1.69 -3.24 12.05
N ILE A 102 2.82 -3.30 11.36
CA ILE A 102 3.01 -2.68 10.05
C ILE A 102 2.47 -3.61 8.96
N LEU A 103 1.63 -3.07 8.08
CA LEU A 103 1.12 -3.73 6.89
C LEU A 103 2.13 -3.66 5.74
N ALA A 104 2.59 -2.46 5.46
CA ALA A 104 3.58 -2.16 4.43
C ALA A 104 4.37 -0.91 4.81
N LYS A 105 5.61 -0.81 4.32
CA LYS A 105 6.47 0.34 4.56
C LYS A 105 7.43 0.56 3.40
N SER A 106 7.77 1.83 3.14
CA SER A 106 8.92 2.21 2.34
C SER A 106 10.12 2.53 3.23
N ILE A 107 11.29 2.63 2.63
CA ILE A 107 12.44 3.32 3.20
C ILE A 107 12.18 4.83 3.19
N LEU A 108 12.97 5.58 3.95
CA LEU A 108 13.08 7.02 3.82
C LEU A 108 13.75 7.37 2.49
N ILE A 109 13.19 8.33 1.76
CA ILE A 109 13.72 8.84 0.49
C ILE A 109 14.08 10.32 0.61
N ASP A 110 15.16 10.71 -0.04
CA ASP A 110 15.64 12.07 -0.08
C ASP A 110 14.79 12.96 -1.01
N LYS A 111 15.07 14.26 -0.98
CA LYS A 111 14.40 15.25 -1.83
C LYS A 111 14.44 14.85 -3.30
N GLN A 112 13.32 14.95 -3.99
CA GLN A 112 13.11 14.61 -5.39
C GLN A 112 13.26 13.14 -5.74
N GLU A 113 13.45 12.25 -4.75
CA GLU A 113 13.47 10.81 -4.96
C GLU A 113 12.07 10.21 -4.96
N GLU A 114 12.00 8.99 -5.46
CA GLU A 114 10.77 8.19 -5.56
C GLU A 114 11.06 6.76 -5.11
N THR A 115 10.07 6.13 -4.50
CA THR A 115 10.11 4.71 -4.13
C THR A 115 8.75 4.07 -4.34
N THR A 116 8.74 2.75 -4.49
CA THR A 116 7.52 1.97 -4.70
C THR A 116 7.43 0.86 -3.67
N ILE A 117 6.25 0.68 -3.11
CA ILE A 117 5.91 -0.47 -2.26
C ILE A 117 4.72 -1.23 -2.84
N GLU A 118 4.73 -2.55 -2.68
CA GLU A 118 3.63 -3.43 -3.08
C GLU A 118 3.17 -4.27 -1.89
N PHE A 119 1.87 -4.42 -1.74
CA PHE A 119 1.28 -5.23 -0.68
C PHE A 119 -0.11 -5.71 -1.05
N ASP A 120 -0.62 -6.69 -0.29
CA ASP A 120 -2.01 -7.08 -0.37
C ASP A 120 -2.84 -6.25 0.63
N ALA A 121 -3.88 -5.58 0.15
CA ALA A 121 -4.79 -4.84 1.01
C ALA A 121 -5.45 -5.78 2.03
N PRO A 122 -5.73 -5.32 3.25
CA PRO A 122 -6.42 -6.14 4.24
C PRO A 122 -7.75 -6.68 3.69
N LYS A 123 -8.08 -7.93 4.03
CA LYS A 123 -9.36 -8.54 3.65
C LYS A 123 -10.53 -7.95 4.44
N LYS A 124 -10.27 -7.42 5.62
CA LYS A 124 -11.26 -6.72 6.45
C LYS A 124 -11.39 -5.28 5.95
N PRO A 125 -12.55 -4.84 5.52
CA PRO A 125 -12.79 -3.42 5.22
C PRO A 125 -12.60 -2.55 6.46
N GLY A 126 -12.00 -1.37 6.29
CA GLY A 126 -11.76 -0.45 7.41
C GLY A 126 -10.91 0.74 6.97
N LYS A 127 -10.58 1.61 7.92
CA LYS A 127 -9.64 2.71 7.73
C LYS A 127 -8.28 2.35 8.32
N TYR A 128 -7.27 2.34 7.49
CA TYR A 128 -5.90 1.98 7.83
C TYR A 128 -5.03 3.23 7.77
N LEU A 129 -4.48 3.63 8.91
CA LEU A 129 -3.65 4.83 9.01
C LEU A 129 -2.30 4.59 8.33
N TYR A 130 -1.86 5.55 7.54
CA TYR A 130 -0.48 5.65 7.08
C TYR A 130 0.16 6.96 7.51
N VAL A 131 1.44 6.92 7.83
CA VAL A 131 2.20 8.05 8.34
C VAL A 131 3.60 8.09 7.76
N CYS A 132 4.23 9.27 7.79
CA CYS A 132 5.67 9.42 7.66
C CYS A 132 6.33 9.28 9.03
N THR A 133 7.42 8.50 9.13
CA THR A 133 8.15 8.29 10.38
C THR A 133 9.37 9.20 10.53
N TYR A 134 9.66 10.05 9.54
CA TYR A 134 10.71 11.05 9.70
C TYR A 134 10.44 11.94 10.91
N ILE A 135 11.49 12.42 11.53
CA ILE A 135 11.40 13.11 12.84
C ILE A 135 10.34 14.23 12.83
N ALA A 136 9.44 14.22 13.80
CA ALA A 136 8.35 15.17 13.99
C ALA A 136 7.27 15.19 12.88
N HIS A 137 7.29 14.26 11.89
CA HIS A 137 6.35 14.25 10.78
C HIS A 137 5.04 13.52 11.08
N ALA A 138 5.06 12.46 11.87
CA ALA A 138 3.92 11.56 12.06
C ALA A 138 2.63 12.25 12.53
N GLY A 139 2.76 13.34 13.25
CA GLY A 139 1.63 14.13 13.75
C GLY A 139 0.84 14.86 12.64
N SER A 140 1.50 15.27 11.57
CA SER A 140 0.93 16.06 10.48
C SER A 140 0.95 15.34 9.13
N MET A 141 2.02 14.59 8.84
CA MET A 141 2.18 13.87 7.57
C MET A 141 1.59 12.46 7.66
N ARG A 142 0.28 12.38 7.46
CA ARG A 142 -0.51 11.16 7.60
C ARG A 142 -1.75 11.17 6.72
N GLY A 143 -2.34 9.99 6.55
CA GLY A 143 -3.59 9.80 5.82
C GLY A 143 -4.20 8.44 6.11
N TYR A 144 -5.28 8.12 5.40
CA TYR A 144 -6.02 6.88 5.54
C TYR A 144 -6.20 6.16 4.20
N MET A 145 -6.01 4.84 4.23
CA MET A 145 -6.42 3.91 3.18
C MET A 145 -7.75 3.28 3.56
#